data_85b01f1d883457c2c947b47f7ed593fb
#
_entry.id   85b01f1d883457c2c947b47f7ed593fb
#
_cell.length_a   1.000
_cell.length_b   1.000
_cell.length_c   1.000
_cell.angle_alpha   90.00
_cell.angle_beta   90.00
_cell.angle_gamma   90.00
#
_symmetry.space_group_name_H-M   'P 1'
#
loop_
_entity.id
_entity.type
_entity.pdbx_description
1 polymer ?
#
loop_
_entity_poly.entity_id
_entity_poly.type
_entity_poly.pdbx_seq_one_letter_code
_entity_poly.pdbx_strand_id
1 'polypeptide(L)'
;MNNIFKIKNFYIIIFIFSLLSLLMALYIEFYLGYSPCKLCIYQRIPYLLAIFLTFLGISYYKNLIWLYLLLITFFSSLLISGYHFGIEQEIFSEFSGCTGNSINIIDKNKLLELL
;
A
#
# COMPACT_ATOMS: atom_id res chain seq x y z
N MET A 1 -30.34 -15.47 -2.22
CA MET A 1 -29.79 -14.95 -3.49
C MET A 1 -29.25 -13.54 -3.37
N ASN A 2 -30.00 -12.62 -2.78
CA ASN A 2 -29.57 -11.22 -2.71
C ASN A 2 -28.26 -10.99 -1.92
N ASN A 3 -28.04 -11.76 -0.86
CA ASN A 3 -26.83 -11.61 -0.04
C ASN A 3 -25.57 -12.09 -0.77
N ILE A 4 -25.68 -13.16 -1.55
CA ILE A 4 -24.58 -13.71 -2.34
C ILE A 4 -24.16 -12.73 -3.42
N PHE A 5 -25.14 -12.11 -4.08
CA PHE A 5 -24.91 -11.11 -5.11
C PHE A 5 -24.22 -9.87 -4.55
N LYS A 6 -24.63 -9.44 -3.36
CA LYS A 6 -24.00 -8.31 -2.65
C LYS A 6 -22.54 -8.59 -2.29
N ILE A 7 -22.26 -9.79 -1.78
CA ILE A 7 -20.90 -10.20 -1.41
C ILE A 7 -20.00 -10.23 -2.65
N LYS A 8 -20.48 -10.80 -3.74
CA LYS A 8 -19.73 -10.87 -4.99
C LYS A 8 -19.43 -9.48 -5.55
N ASN A 9 -20.41 -8.58 -5.54
CA ASN A 9 -20.21 -7.20 -5.96
C ASN A 9 -19.20 -6.47 -5.08
N PHE A 10 -19.20 -6.74 -3.79
CA PHE A 10 -18.26 -6.18 -2.85
C PHE A 10 -16.82 -6.57 -3.22
N TYR A 11 -16.58 -7.83 -3.51
CA TYR A 11 -15.26 -8.30 -3.96
C TYR A 11 -14.83 -7.65 -5.28
N ILE A 12 -15.75 -7.48 -6.21
CA ILE A 12 -15.47 -6.85 -7.50
C ILE A 12 -15.07 -5.38 -7.30
N ILE A 13 -15.78 -4.66 -6.44
CA ILE A 13 -15.48 -3.25 -6.14
C ILE A 13 -14.09 -3.12 -5.52
N ILE A 14 -13.76 -3.98 -4.54
CA ILE A 14 -12.43 -3.97 -3.91
C ILE A 14 -11.35 -4.31 -4.93
N PHE A 15 -11.60 -5.29 -5.79
CA PHE A 15 -10.66 -5.69 -6.84
C PHE A 15 -10.33 -4.53 -7.76
N ILE A 16 -11.35 -3.86 -8.27
CA ILE A 16 -11.19 -2.71 -9.17
C ILE A 16 -10.46 -1.58 -8.46
N PHE A 17 -10.85 -1.26 -7.24
CA PHE A 17 -10.24 -0.19 -6.45
C PHE A 17 -8.76 -0.47 -6.18
N SER A 18 -8.42 -1.68 -5.76
CA SER A 18 -7.04 -2.09 -5.50
C SER A 18 -6.20 -2.05 -6.77
N LEU A 19 -6.76 -2.51 -7.88
CA LEU A 19 -6.07 -2.50 -9.16
C LEU A 19 -5.79 -1.07 -9.63
N LEU A 20 -6.78 -0.19 -9.55
CA LEU A 20 -6.61 1.22 -9.91
C LEU A 20 -5.56 1.91 -9.03
N SER A 21 -5.59 1.65 -7.72
CA SER A 21 -4.62 2.23 -6.79
C SER A 21 -3.20 1.78 -7.13
N LEU A 22 -3.02 0.50 -7.43
CA LEU A 22 -1.72 -0.03 -7.81
C LEU A 22 -1.23 0.56 -9.14
N LEU A 23 -2.11 0.64 -10.13
CA LEU A 23 -1.78 1.23 -11.44
C LEU A 23 -1.40 2.70 -11.30
N MET A 24 -2.11 3.47 -10.50
CA MET A 24 -1.77 4.88 -10.23
C MET A 24 -0.41 5.01 -9.56
N ALA A 25 -0.11 4.15 -8.60
CA ALA A 25 1.19 4.15 -7.94
C ALA A 25 2.32 3.85 -8.91
N LEU A 26 2.15 2.86 -9.79
CA LEU A 26 3.12 2.54 -10.82
C LEU A 26 3.26 3.65 -11.86
N TYR A 27 2.16 4.29 -12.23
CA TYR A 27 2.16 5.42 -13.15
C TYR A 27 3.00 6.57 -12.61
N ILE A 28 2.80 6.93 -11.35
CA ILE A 28 3.56 7.99 -10.70
C ILE A 28 5.05 7.64 -10.66
N GLU A 29 5.38 6.39 -10.36
CA GLU A 29 6.77 5.93 -10.28
C GLU A 29 7.48 5.99 -11.64
N PHE A 30 6.88 5.39 -12.66
CA PHE A 30 7.54 5.23 -13.97
C PHE A 30 7.40 6.45 -14.86
N TYR A 31 6.27 7.14 -14.81
CA TYR A 31 6.00 8.25 -15.70
C TYR A 31 6.57 9.56 -15.16
N LEU A 32 6.36 9.84 -13.88
CA LEU A 32 6.83 11.06 -13.24
C LEU A 32 8.26 10.94 -12.71
N GLY A 33 8.81 9.73 -12.67
CA GLY A 33 10.20 9.50 -12.30
C GLY A 33 10.49 9.60 -10.80
N TYR A 34 9.48 9.59 -9.96
CA TYR A 34 9.67 9.57 -8.50
C TYR A 34 10.15 8.21 -8.03
N SER A 35 11.28 8.18 -7.33
CA SER A 35 11.76 6.95 -6.73
C SER A 35 10.93 6.65 -5.46
N PRO A 36 10.37 5.44 -5.34
CA PRO A 36 9.59 5.08 -4.16
C PRO A 36 10.50 4.82 -2.97
N CYS A 37 10.06 5.22 -1.77
CA CYS A 37 10.73 4.81 -0.56
C CYS A 37 10.44 3.32 -0.26
N LYS A 38 11.23 2.71 0.64
CA LYS A 38 11.02 1.30 0.98
C LYS A 38 9.65 1.04 1.58
N LEU A 39 9.13 1.97 2.38
CA LEU A 39 7.78 1.85 2.95
C LEU A 39 6.70 1.90 1.87
N CYS A 40 6.88 2.69 0.82
CA CYS A 40 5.95 2.72 -0.31
C CYS A 40 5.90 1.37 -1.03
N ILE A 41 7.05 0.71 -1.18
CA ILE A 41 7.12 -0.64 -1.74
C ILE A 41 6.42 -1.65 -0.84
N TYR A 42 6.64 -1.56 0.48
CA TYR A 42 5.97 -2.43 1.45
C TYR A 42 4.45 -2.22 1.44
N GLN A 43 3.98 -0.99 1.24
CA GLN A 43 2.55 -0.72 1.11
C GLN A 43 1.92 -1.33 -0.13
N ARG A 44 2.69 -1.57 -1.18
CA ARG A 44 2.19 -2.21 -2.40
C ARG A 44 1.91 -3.70 -2.20
N ILE A 45 2.63 -4.35 -1.29
CA ILE A 45 2.45 -5.77 -1.00
C ILE A 45 1.01 -6.07 -0.54
N PRO A 46 0.39 -5.32 0.40
CA PRO A 46 -1.02 -5.52 0.76
C PRO A 46 -1.98 -5.35 -0.42
N TYR A 47 -1.73 -4.42 -1.32
CA TYR A 47 -2.58 -4.23 -2.49
C TYR A 47 -2.51 -5.43 -3.45
N LEU A 48 -1.32 -5.96 -3.71
CA LEU A 48 -1.17 -7.18 -4.50
C LEU A 48 -1.85 -8.36 -3.85
N LEU A 49 -1.69 -8.51 -2.55
CA LEU A 49 -2.33 -9.56 -1.78
C LEU A 49 -3.85 -9.41 -1.80
N ALA A 50 -4.36 -8.18 -1.69
CA ALA A 50 -5.80 -7.91 -1.79
C ALA A 50 -6.36 -8.28 -3.16
N ILE A 51 -5.65 -7.97 -4.24
CA ILE A 51 -6.04 -8.35 -5.59
C ILE A 51 -6.15 -9.88 -5.71
N PHE A 52 -5.14 -10.59 -5.21
CA PHE A 52 -5.11 -12.05 -5.24
C PHE A 52 -6.24 -12.65 -4.38
N LEU A 53 -6.42 -12.13 -3.18
CA LEU A 53 -7.48 -12.60 -2.27
C LEU A 53 -8.88 -12.31 -2.81
N THR A 54 -9.10 -11.15 -3.44
CA THR A 54 -10.39 -10.83 -4.05
C THR A 54 -10.68 -11.71 -5.25
N PHE A 55 -9.67 -12.01 -6.05
CA PHE A 55 -9.82 -12.94 -7.17
C PHE A 55 -10.26 -14.33 -6.70
N LEU A 56 -9.58 -14.85 -5.67
CA LEU A 56 -9.97 -16.12 -5.07
C LEU A 56 -11.33 -16.04 -4.37
N GLY A 57 -11.63 -14.91 -3.72
CA GLY A 57 -12.91 -14.67 -3.06
C GLY A 57 -14.08 -14.65 -4.05
N ILE A 58 -13.89 -14.15 -5.25
CA ILE A 58 -14.90 -14.21 -6.30
C ILE A 58 -15.16 -15.66 -6.71
N SER A 59 -14.09 -16.46 -6.82
CA SER A 59 -14.21 -17.89 -7.17
C SER A 59 -14.85 -18.72 -6.05
N TYR A 60 -14.52 -18.40 -4.80
CA TYR A 60 -14.97 -19.15 -3.61
C TYR A 60 -15.83 -18.29 -2.69
N TYR A 61 -16.75 -17.53 -3.25
CA TYR A 61 -17.56 -16.54 -2.52
C TYR A 61 -18.40 -17.13 -1.37
N LYS A 62 -18.61 -18.44 -1.34
CA LYS A 62 -19.35 -19.10 -0.26
C LYS A 62 -18.60 -19.16 1.06
N ASN A 63 -17.28 -19.06 1.01
CA ASN A 63 -16.43 -19.14 2.21
C ASN A 63 -16.10 -17.75 2.73
N LEU A 64 -16.55 -17.48 3.95
CA LEU A 64 -16.28 -16.20 4.61
C LEU A 64 -14.81 -16.04 5.00
N ILE A 65 -14.03 -17.09 4.95
CA ILE A 65 -12.61 -17.05 5.31
C ILE A 65 -11.84 -16.05 4.43
N TRP A 66 -12.19 -15.96 3.15
CA TRP A 66 -11.57 -15.02 2.22
C TRP A 66 -11.85 -13.57 2.62
N LEU A 67 -13.07 -13.31 3.12
CA LEU A 67 -13.42 -11.99 3.62
C LEU A 67 -12.61 -11.61 4.86
N TYR A 68 -12.45 -12.56 5.80
CA TYR A 68 -11.63 -12.32 7.00
C TYR A 68 -10.17 -12.08 6.65
N LEU A 69 -9.60 -12.85 5.72
CA LEU A 69 -8.24 -12.64 5.24
C LEU A 69 -8.06 -11.26 4.61
N LEU A 70 -9.06 -10.83 3.83
CA LEU A 70 -9.06 -9.52 3.21
C LEU A 70 -9.10 -8.41 4.26
N LEU A 71 -9.95 -8.56 5.29
CA LEU A 71 -10.05 -7.59 6.38
C LEU A 71 -8.73 -7.47 7.15
N ILE A 72 -8.07 -8.59 7.44
CA ILE A 72 -6.77 -8.61 8.09
C ILE A 72 -5.73 -7.89 7.23
N THR A 73 -5.73 -8.14 5.93
CA THR A 73 -4.83 -7.48 4.98
C THR A 73 -5.03 -5.97 4.97
N PHE A 74 -6.28 -5.50 4.92
CA PHE A 74 -6.57 -4.06 4.94
C PHE A 74 -6.23 -3.43 6.28
N PHE A 75 -6.46 -4.13 7.37
CA PHE A 75 -6.10 -3.63 8.70
C PHE A 75 -4.59 -3.46 8.82
N SER A 76 -3.82 -4.45 8.36
CA SER A 76 -2.36 -4.36 8.33
C SER A 76 -1.88 -3.21 7.45
N SER A 77 -2.51 -3.03 6.29
CA SER A 77 -2.22 -1.92 5.38
C SER A 77 -2.48 -0.56 6.04
N LEU A 78 -3.57 -0.46 6.79
CA LEU A 78 -3.92 0.76 7.52
C LEU A 78 -2.85 1.11 8.57
N LEU A 79 -2.37 0.11 9.31
CA LEU A 79 -1.31 0.29 10.31
C LEU A 79 -0.01 0.78 9.64
N ILE A 80 0.40 0.16 8.54
CA ILE A 80 1.60 0.55 7.80
C ILE A 80 1.44 1.98 7.25
N SER A 81 0.28 2.30 6.71
CA SER A 81 -0.02 3.62 6.17
C SER A 81 0.01 4.70 7.26
N GLY A 82 -0.56 4.41 8.42
CA GLY A 82 -0.52 5.32 9.57
C GLY A 82 0.89 5.55 10.07
N TYR A 83 1.69 4.51 10.13
CA TYR A 83 3.11 4.61 10.49
C TYR A 83 3.88 5.48 9.50
N HIS A 84 3.67 5.27 8.20
CA HIS A 84 4.32 6.07 7.14
C HIS A 84 3.92 7.54 7.23
N PHE A 85 2.63 7.80 7.45
CA PHE A 85 2.14 9.16 7.65
C PHE A 85 2.77 9.82 8.89
N GLY A 86 2.90 9.06 9.99
CA GLY A 86 3.56 9.54 11.20
C GLY A 86 5.02 9.92 10.97
N ILE A 87 5.74 9.16 10.15
CA ILE A 87 7.12 9.47 9.79
C ILE A 87 7.18 10.75 8.95
N GLU A 88 6.29 10.92 7.99
CA GLU A 88 6.24 12.13 7.15
C GLU A 88 5.93 13.38 7.96
N GLN A 89 5.13 13.26 9.02
CA GLN A 89 4.81 14.37 9.92
C GLN A 89 5.84 14.55 11.04
N GLU A 90 6.94 13.83 11.00
CA GLU A 90 8.01 13.87 12.01
C GLU A 90 7.55 13.50 13.43
N ILE A 91 6.40 12.82 13.55
CA ILE A 91 5.89 12.33 14.83
C ILE A 91 6.72 11.16 15.33
N PHE A 92 7.13 10.27 14.44
CA PHE A 92 7.98 9.12 14.74
C PHE A 92 9.39 9.35 14.24
N SER A 93 10.36 8.65 14.85
CA SER A 93 11.74 8.67 14.37
C SER A 93 11.84 8.13 12.94
N GLU A 94 12.72 8.71 12.14
CA GLU A 94 12.88 8.35 10.74
C GLU A 94 13.23 6.86 10.59
N PHE A 95 12.44 6.19 9.76
CA PHE A 95 12.79 4.86 9.30
C PHE A 95 13.82 4.97 8.19
N SER A 96 14.93 4.24 8.33
CA SER A 96 16.05 4.30 7.39
C SER A 96 15.71 3.88 5.95
N GLY A 97 14.49 3.41 5.73
CA GLY A 97 14.01 3.00 4.42
C GLY A 97 13.25 4.06 3.64
N CYS A 98 12.97 5.23 4.23
CA CYS A 98 12.33 6.33 3.51
C CYS A 98 13.37 7.16 2.80
N THR A 99 13.48 6.97 1.48
CA THR A 99 14.52 7.56 0.65
C THR A 99 14.47 9.08 0.58
N GLY A 100 13.28 9.68 0.68
CA GLY A 100 13.14 11.13 0.62
C GLY A 100 13.92 11.85 1.71
N ASN A 101 13.77 11.39 2.94
CA ASN A 101 14.45 12.01 4.08
C ASN A 101 15.92 11.60 4.18
N SER A 102 16.25 10.35 3.87
CA SER A 102 17.64 9.90 3.92
C SER A 102 18.51 10.58 2.87
N ILE A 103 17.98 10.85 1.69
CA ILE A 103 18.70 11.58 0.65
C ILE A 103 18.94 13.02 1.10
N ASN A 104 17.95 13.66 1.68
CA ASN A 104 18.08 15.01 2.18
C ASN A 104 19.13 15.12 3.28
N ILE A 105 19.20 14.13 4.18
CA ILE A 105 20.20 14.09 5.24
C ILE A 105 21.60 13.87 4.66
N ILE A 106 21.74 12.98 3.69
CA ILE A 106 23.02 12.71 3.02
C ILE A 106 23.49 13.95 2.26
N ASP A 107 22.62 14.60 1.53
CA ASP A 107 22.93 15.83 0.80
C ASP A 107 23.31 16.95 1.76
N LYS A 108 22.61 17.07 2.88
CA LYS A 108 22.88 18.05 3.90
C LYS A 108 24.26 17.83 4.54
N ASN A 109 24.57 16.59 4.86
CA ASN A 109 25.89 16.22 5.42
C ASN A 109 27.00 16.44 4.41
N LYS A 110 26.77 16.12 3.13
CA LYS A 110 27.72 16.39 2.05
C LYS A 110 27.94 17.90 1.86
N LEU A 111 26.89 18.69 1.92
CA LEU A 111 26.99 20.13 1.87
C LEU A 111 27.80 20.70 3.02
N LEU A 112 27.60 20.16 4.22
CA LEU A 112 28.37 20.56 5.41
C LEU A 112 29.82 20.17 5.29
N GLU A 113 30.14 19.01 4.71
CA GLU A 113 31.52 18.58 4.47
C GLU A 113 32.23 19.45 3.41
N LEU A 114 31.48 19.92 2.42
CA LEU A 114 32.02 20.80 1.38
C LEU A 114 32.23 22.23 1.85
N LEU A 115 31.62 22.61 2.95
CA LEU A 115 31.81 23.90 3.60
C LEU A 115 32.94 23.84 4.60
#